data_dbac22932f9b977a4fc12dfff4447fde
#
_entry.id   dbac22932f9b977a4fc12dfff4447fde
#
_cell.length_a   1.000
_cell.length_b   1.000
_cell.length_c   1.000
_cell.angle_alpha   90.00
_cell.angle_beta   90.00
_cell.angle_gamma   90.00
#
_symmetry.space_group_name_H-M   'P 1'
#
loop_
_entity.id
_entity.type
_entity.pdbx_description
1 polymer ?
#
loop_
_entity_poly.entity_id
_entity_poly.type
_entity_poly.pdbx_seq_one_letter_code
_entity_poly.pdbx_strand_id
1 'polypeptide(L)'
;MCIRDSILTEDNKVIALDAKVNIDDNALFRNSDLKELLDESEVDPKELEAEKYDLSYVKLDGKLGCMVNGAGLAMATMDIIKLKGSSPANFLDVGGGASKEKVSGALKIIISDKDVKAILINIFGGIMRCDIIAEGIVEAVNEMKLDKPLIVRLEGTNVERGKEILSNSGLEIVTAKDLEDAAEKAVSIVEK
;
A
#
# COMPACT_ATOMS: atom_id res chain seq x y z
N MET A 1 -19.58 7.15 40.19
CA MET A 1 -20.11 7.63 38.90
C MET A 1 -19.18 7.19 37.79
N CYS A 2 -19.71 6.61 36.76
CA CYS A 2 -18.93 6.19 35.59
C CYS A 2 -19.35 7.05 34.39
N ILE A 3 -18.37 7.57 33.65
CA ILE A 3 -18.59 8.35 32.43
C ILE A 3 -17.67 7.74 31.36
N ARG A 4 -18.23 6.87 30.55
CA ARG A 4 -17.57 6.17 29.44
C ARG A 4 -16.27 5.45 29.90
N ASP A 5 -15.17 6.19 30.02
CA ASP A 5 -13.81 5.67 30.23
C ASP A 5 -13.25 6.01 31.62
N SER A 6 -14.03 6.69 32.49
CA SER A 6 -13.57 7.10 33.82
C SER A 6 -14.60 6.89 34.92
N ILE A 7 -14.12 6.69 36.13
CA ILE A 7 -14.93 6.58 37.33
C ILE A 7 -14.51 7.61 38.39
N LEU A 8 -15.49 8.05 39.16
CA LEU A 8 -15.26 8.78 40.39
C LEU A 8 -15.38 7.77 41.55
N THR A 9 -14.33 7.64 42.34
CA THR A 9 -14.26 6.74 43.49
C THR A 9 -14.94 7.37 44.71
N GLU A 10 -15.19 6.61 45.76
CA GLU A 10 -15.80 7.08 47.00
C GLU A 10 -14.94 8.15 47.72
N ASP A 11 -13.61 8.08 47.55
CA ASP A 11 -12.65 9.07 48.07
C ASP A 11 -12.44 10.28 47.12
N ASN A 12 -13.35 10.49 46.19
CA ASN A 12 -13.37 11.62 45.24
C ASN A 12 -12.17 11.66 44.26
N LYS A 13 -11.55 10.54 43.96
CA LYS A 13 -10.52 10.45 42.91
C LYS A 13 -11.15 10.07 41.60
N VAL A 14 -10.65 10.65 40.50
CA VAL A 14 -10.98 10.23 39.13
C VAL A 14 -9.95 9.24 38.66
N ILE A 15 -10.40 8.05 38.24
CA ILE A 15 -9.57 6.99 37.69
C ILE A 15 -10.01 6.70 36.25
N ALA A 16 -9.06 6.65 35.32
CA ALA A 16 -9.31 6.12 33.98
C ALA A 16 -9.41 4.59 34.04
N LEU A 17 -10.51 4.03 33.52
CA LEU A 17 -10.74 2.60 33.46
C LEU A 17 -10.31 2.02 32.11
N ASP A 18 -10.40 2.84 31.07
CA ASP A 18 -10.09 2.49 29.71
C ASP A 18 -9.52 3.70 28.98
N ALA A 19 -8.58 3.46 28.08
CA ALA A 19 -8.00 4.49 27.22
C ALA A 19 -7.56 3.85 25.90
N LYS A 20 -7.89 4.49 24.78
CA LYS A 20 -7.29 4.20 23.48
C LYS A 20 -6.19 5.21 23.23
N VAL A 21 -4.96 4.72 23.16
CA VAL A 21 -3.76 5.55 22.93
C VAL A 21 -3.11 5.11 21.61
N ASN A 22 -2.93 6.06 20.70
CA ASN A 22 -2.15 5.86 19.50
C ASN A 22 -0.81 6.60 19.67
N ILE A 23 0.27 5.91 19.33
CA ILE A 23 1.62 6.46 19.36
C ILE A 23 2.01 6.77 17.92
N ASP A 24 2.60 7.95 17.70
CA ASP A 24 3.14 8.33 16.39
C ASP A 24 4.42 7.55 16.13
N ASP A 25 4.41 6.66 15.13
CA ASP A 25 5.55 5.82 14.75
C ASP A 25 6.78 6.64 14.39
N ASN A 26 6.60 7.85 13.84
CA ASN A 26 7.68 8.79 13.57
C ASN A 26 8.39 9.29 14.84
N ALA A 27 7.84 9.07 16.02
CA ALA A 27 8.45 9.41 17.30
C ALA A 27 9.15 8.23 17.98
N LEU A 28 8.96 6.98 17.51
CA LEU A 28 9.47 5.77 18.17
C LEU A 28 11.00 5.69 18.17
N PHE A 29 11.70 6.29 17.19
CA PHE A 29 13.16 6.30 17.16
C PHE A 29 13.79 7.01 18.38
N ARG A 30 13.06 7.94 19.00
CA ARG A 30 13.48 8.69 20.20
C ARG A 30 12.77 8.25 21.48
N ASN A 31 11.84 7.30 21.40
CA ASN A 31 11.07 6.76 22.51
C ASN A 31 11.00 5.23 22.35
N SER A 32 12.17 4.58 22.39
CA SER A 32 12.31 3.15 22.12
C SER A 32 11.58 2.26 23.12
N ASP A 33 11.38 2.72 24.34
CA ASP A 33 10.61 2.06 25.40
C ASP A 33 9.13 1.91 25.01
N LEU A 34 8.58 2.86 24.24
CA LEU A 34 7.19 2.77 23.77
C LEU A 34 7.01 1.71 22.67
N LYS A 35 8.08 1.41 21.92
CA LYS A 35 8.04 0.37 20.89
C LYS A 35 7.84 -1.03 21.49
N GLU A 36 8.35 -1.26 22.71
CA GLU A 36 8.19 -2.53 23.42
C GLU A 36 6.76 -2.76 23.93
N LEU A 37 5.92 -1.72 23.94
CA LEU A 37 4.52 -1.79 24.33
C LEU A 37 3.58 -2.16 23.18
N LEU A 38 4.09 -2.33 21.96
CA LEU A 38 3.28 -2.75 20.83
C LEU A 38 2.74 -4.16 21.07
N ASP A 39 1.43 -4.29 21.04
CA ASP A 39 0.77 -5.60 21.03
C ASP A 39 0.55 -6.04 19.57
N GLU A 40 1.47 -6.86 19.07
CA GLU A 40 1.41 -7.36 17.69
C GLU A 40 0.14 -8.17 17.40
N SER A 41 -0.55 -8.69 18.43
CA SER A 41 -1.78 -9.44 18.24
C SER A 41 -2.97 -8.57 17.82
N GLU A 42 -2.90 -7.27 18.07
CA GLU A 42 -3.92 -6.28 17.71
C GLU A 42 -3.65 -5.63 16.33
N VAL A 43 -2.52 -5.94 15.69
CA VAL A 43 -2.13 -5.38 14.38
C VAL A 43 -2.38 -6.40 13.28
N ASP A 44 -2.85 -5.95 12.11
CA ASP A 44 -3.00 -6.85 10.95
C ASP A 44 -1.64 -7.44 10.57
N PRO A 45 -1.52 -8.76 10.40
CA PRO A 45 -0.25 -9.42 10.06
C PRO A 45 0.43 -8.88 8.80
N LYS A 46 -0.34 -8.35 7.83
CA LYS A 46 0.20 -7.74 6.61
C LYS A 46 0.79 -6.36 6.88
N GLU A 47 0.22 -5.62 7.82
CA GLU A 47 0.77 -4.33 8.27
C GLU A 47 2.11 -4.55 8.97
N LEU A 48 2.21 -5.56 9.86
CA LEU A 48 3.47 -5.96 10.47
C LEU A 48 4.51 -6.45 9.44
N GLU A 49 4.06 -7.15 8.39
CA GLU A 49 4.97 -7.58 7.32
C GLU A 49 5.46 -6.39 6.50
N ALA A 50 4.61 -5.40 6.26
CA ALA A 50 4.94 -4.19 5.51
C ALA A 50 6.02 -3.34 6.21
N GLU A 51 5.98 -3.27 7.55
CA GLU A 51 7.01 -2.58 8.33
C GLU A 51 8.42 -3.13 8.07
N LYS A 52 8.57 -4.45 7.85
CA LYS A 52 9.87 -5.07 7.56
C LYS A 52 10.52 -4.56 6.28
N TYR A 53 9.69 -4.06 5.35
CA TYR A 53 10.13 -3.46 4.09
C TYR A 53 10.08 -1.93 4.11
N ASP A 54 9.81 -1.32 5.28
CA ASP A 54 9.63 0.14 5.42
C ASP A 54 8.58 0.65 4.42
N LEU A 55 7.40 0.00 4.41
CA LEU A 55 6.24 0.30 3.59
C LEU A 55 5.10 0.79 4.47
N SER A 56 4.39 1.82 4.01
CA SER A 56 3.12 2.23 4.63
C SER A 56 1.99 1.42 4.01
N TYR A 57 1.40 0.52 4.78
CA TYR A 57 0.31 -0.36 4.32
C TYR A 57 -0.88 -0.28 5.27
N VAL A 58 -2.08 -0.25 4.70
CA VAL A 58 -3.35 -0.43 5.44
C VAL A 58 -4.24 -1.36 4.63
N LYS A 59 -4.75 -2.40 5.27
CA LYS A 59 -5.71 -3.33 4.65
C LYS A 59 -7.09 -2.68 4.50
N LEU A 60 -7.74 -2.92 3.36
CA LEU A 60 -9.11 -2.50 3.07
C LEU A 60 -9.92 -3.67 2.51
N ASP A 61 -11.25 -3.50 2.42
CA ASP A 61 -12.20 -4.57 2.05
C ASP A 61 -12.50 -4.62 0.53
N GLY A 62 -11.53 -4.28 -0.31
CA GLY A 62 -11.72 -4.24 -1.75
C GLY A 62 -11.14 -5.44 -2.50
N LYS A 63 -11.20 -5.36 -3.84
CA LYS A 63 -10.72 -6.41 -4.76
C LYS A 63 -9.54 -5.99 -5.61
N LEU A 64 -9.22 -4.70 -5.65
CA LEU A 64 -8.14 -4.14 -6.46
C LEU A 64 -6.97 -3.76 -5.58
N GLY A 65 -5.87 -4.54 -5.68
CA GLY A 65 -4.62 -4.23 -5.00
C GLY A 65 -3.98 -2.97 -5.57
N CYS A 66 -3.45 -2.12 -4.71
CA CYS A 66 -2.84 -0.85 -5.09
C CYS A 66 -1.41 -0.75 -4.59
N MET A 67 -0.47 -0.37 -5.47
CA MET A 67 0.89 0.01 -5.12
C MET A 67 1.19 1.39 -5.71
N VAL A 68 1.51 2.35 -4.87
CA VAL A 68 1.68 3.76 -5.27
C VAL A 68 2.91 4.34 -4.56
N ASN A 69 3.52 5.36 -5.12
CA ASN A 69 4.54 6.13 -4.42
C ASN A 69 4.01 7.52 -4.04
N GLY A 70 3.95 7.75 -2.75
CA GLY A 70 3.46 8.97 -2.13
C GLY A 70 2.00 8.89 -1.70
N ALA A 71 1.74 9.22 -0.44
CA ALA A 71 0.44 9.08 0.20
C ALA A 71 -0.67 9.86 -0.52
N GLY A 72 -0.38 11.06 -1.01
CA GLY A 72 -1.36 11.87 -1.76
C GLY A 72 -1.78 11.20 -3.07
N LEU A 73 -0.83 10.62 -3.81
CA LEU A 73 -1.13 9.87 -5.04
C LEU A 73 -1.88 8.57 -4.74
N ALA A 74 -1.57 7.90 -3.62
CA ALA A 74 -2.28 6.72 -3.18
C ALA A 74 -3.74 7.03 -2.86
N MET A 75 -4.02 8.10 -2.13
CA MET A 75 -5.39 8.56 -1.84
C MET A 75 -6.15 8.87 -3.13
N ALA A 76 -5.57 9.65 -4.04
CA ALA A 76 -6.18 9.98 -5.33
C ALA A 76 -6.46 8.73 -6.19
N THR A 77 -5.55 7.74 -6.15
CA THR A 77 -5.73 6.46 -6.84
C THR A 77 -6.91 5.68 -6.27
N MET A 78 -7.05 5.63 -4.96
CA MET A 78 -8.19 4.96 -4.31
C MET A 78 -9.51 5.67 -4.60
N ASP A 79 -9.51 6.99 -4.62
CA ASP A 79 -10.71 7.78 -4.91
C ASP A 79 -11.21 7.55 -6.34
N ILE A 80 -10.31 7.56 -7.34
CA ILE A 80 -10.71 7.33 -8.73
C ILE A 80 -11.19 5.88 -8.95
N ILE A 81 -10.60 4.88 -8.27
CA ILE A 81 -11.08 3.50 -8.30
C ILE A 81 -12.54 3.43 -7.82
N LYS A 82 -12.84 4.11 -6.70
CA LYS A 82 -14.22 4.17 -6.17
C LYS A 82 -15.17 4.87 -7.12
N LEU A 83 -14.75 6.00 -7.72
CA LEU A 83 -15.54 6.72 -8.71
C LEU A 83 -15.85 5.89 -9.96
N LYS A 84 -14.95 4.98 -10.35
CA LYS A 84 -15.15 4.05 -11.48
C LYS A 84 -15.92 2.78 -11.08
N GLY A 85 -16.37 2.65 -9.84
CA GLY A 85 -17.31 1.61 -9.38
C GLY A 85 -16.68 0.34 -8.82
N SER A 86 -15.40 0.38 -8.42
CA SER A 86 -14.75 -0.74 -7.70
C SER A 86 -14.21 -0.29 -6.34
N SER A 87 -13.54 -1.19 -5.61
CA SER A 87 -13.01 -0.93 -4.28
C SER A 87 -11.52 -1.31 -4.17
N PRO A 88 -10.66 -0.43 -3.61
CA PRO A 88 -9.29 -0.76 -3.32
C PRO A 88 -9.20 -1.78 -2.19
N ALA A 89 -8.33 -2.78 -2.33
CA ALA A 89 -8.07 -3.82 -1.33
C ALA A 89 -7.09 -3.36 -0.24
N ASN A 90 -6.34 -2.31 -0.53
CA ASN A 90 -5.35 -1.76 0.38
C ASN A 90 -4.98 -0.32 0.02
N PHE A 91 -4.51 0.42 1.01
CA PHE A 91 -3.58 1.52 0.84
C PHE A 91 -2.16 0.96 0.87
N LEU A 92 -1.28 1.34 -0.05
CA LEU A 92 0.14 1.04 0.01
C LEU A 92 0.96 2.15 -0.63
N ASP A 93 1.84 2.74 0.17
CA ASP A 93 2.82 3.72 -0.27
C ASP A 93 4.24 3.15 -0.13
N VAL A 94 4.94 3.03 -1.25
CA VAL A 94 6.34 2.56 -1.28
C VAL A 94 7.34 3.69 -0.97
N GLY A 95 6.86 4.92 -0.80
CA GLY A 95 7.68 6.09 -0.55
C GLY A 95 8.45 6.61 -1.76
N GLY A 96 9.16 7.73 -1.57
CA GLY A 96 9.87 8.42 -2.65
C GLY A 96 11.23 7.81 -3.04
N GLY A 97 11.73 6.83 -2.30
CA GLY A 97 13.04 6.19 -2.51
C GLY A 97 12.94 4.67 -2.64
N ALA A 98 11.86 4.14 -3.25
CA ALA A 98 11.65 2.70 -3.33
C ALA A 98 12.77 2.00 -4.11
N SER A 99 13.34 0.99 -3.48
CA SER A 99 14.28 0.05 -4.06
C SER A 99 13.52 -1.15 -4.69
N LYS A 100 14.25 -2.00 -5.42
CA LYS A 100 13.69 -3.25 -5.96
C LYS A 100 13.11 -4.14 -4.85
N GLU A 101 13.78 -4.20 -3.71
CA GLU A 101 13.37 -4.99 -2.54
C GLU A 101 12.03 -4.48 -1.98
N LYS A 102 11.84 -3.15 -1.88
CA LYS A 102 10.57 -2.56 -1.46
C LYS A 102 9.45 -2.89 -2.43
N VAL A 103 9.68 -2.78 -3.74
CA VAL A 103 8.72 -3.15 -4.79
C VAL A 103 8.33 -4.63 -4.70
N SER A 104 9.32 -5.51 -4.55
CA SER A 104 9.09 -6.94 -4.38
C SER A 104 8.30 -7.25 -3.11
N GLY A 105 8.67 -6.64 -1.97
CA GLY A 105 7.95 -6.78 -0.70
C GLY A 105 6.50 -6.30 -0.81
N ALA A 106 6.29 -5.13 -1.42
CA ALA A 106 4.95 -4.58 -1.65
C ALA A 106 4.06 -5.53 -2.47
N LEU A 107 4.58 -6.07 -3.57
CA LEU A 107 3.86 -7.03 -4.40
C LEU A 107 3.55 -8.33 -3.65
N LYS A 108 4.51 -8.87 -2.87
CA LYS A 108 4.28 -10.06 -2.05
C LYS A 108 3.12 -9.88 -1.08
N ILE A 109 3.06 -8.74 -0.39
CA ILE A 109 1.99 -8.42 0.55
C ILE A 109 0.64 -8.33 -0.17
N ILE A 110 0.56 -7.61 -1.29
CA ILE A 110 -0.67 -7.47 -2.06
C ILE A 110 -1.16 -8.84 -2.58
N ILE A 111 -0.26 -9.66 -3.13
CA ILE A 111 -0.58 -10.97 -3.71
C ILE A 111 -1.04 -11.97 -2.64
N SER A 112 -0.52 -11.86 -1.42
CA SER A 112 -0.92 -12.70 -0.30
C SER A 112 -2.40 -12.51 0.07
N ASP A 113 -3.02 -11.42 -0.38
CA ASP A 113 -4.44 -11.18 -0.19
C ASP A 113 -5.27 -11.99 -1.21
N LYS A 114 -6.10 -12.90 -0.69
CA LYS A 114 -6.94 -13.77 -1.51
C LYS A 114 -8.09 -13.03 -2.19
N ASP A 115 -8.49 -11.88 -1.64
CA ASP A 115 -9.59 -11.07 -2.16
C ASP A 115 -9.14 -10.20 -3.33
N VAL A 116 -7.82 -9.97 -3.49
CA VAL A 116 -7.25 -9.22 -4.60
C VAL A 116 -7.40 -10.00 -5.90
N LYS A 117 -8.09 -9.40 -6.88
CA LYS A 117 -8.32 -9.98 -8.22
C LYS A 117 -7.43 -9.38 -9.30
N ALA A 118 -6.99 -8.14 -9.15
CA ALA A 118 -6.04 -7.47 -10.03
C ALA A 118 -5.21 -6.48 -9.24
N ILE A 119 -4.09 -6.04 -9.79
CA ILE A 119 -3.16 -5.11 -9.12
C ILE A 119 -2.96 -3.88 -10.00
N LEU A 120 -3.16 -2.70 -9.41
CA LEU A 120 -2.83 -1.42 -10.01
C LEU A 120 -1.56 -0.84 -9.40
N ILE A 121 -0.53 -0.68 -10.22
CA ILE A 121 0.71 0.02 -9.87
C ILE A 121 0.65 1.41 -10.49
N ASN A 122 0.69 2.45 -9.66
CA ASN A 122 0.66 3.83 -10.10
C ASN A 122 1.84 4.60 -9.55
N ILE A 123 2.85 4.83 -10.39
CA ILE A 123 4.12 5.45 -10.01
C ILE A 123 4.28 6.81 -10.72
N PHE A 124 4.58 7.83 -9.91
CA PHE A 124 5.07 9.11 -10.40
C PHE A 124 6.55 9.27 -10.02
N GLY A 125 7.42 9.13 -11.00
CA GLY A 125 8.88 9.22 -10.83
C GLY A 125 9.35 10.67 -10.73
N GLY A 126 9.45 11.17 -9.52
CA GLY A 126 10.17 12.42 -9.23
C GLY A 126 11.64 12.12 -8.95
N ILE A 127 11.98 11.94 -7.66
CA ILE A 127 13.31 11.46 -7.21
C ILE A 127 13.47 9.97 -7.59
N MET A 128 12.40 9.20 -7.49
CA MET A 128 12.35 7.79 -7.93
C MET A 128 12.38 7.71 -9.45
N ARG A 129 13.09 6.74 -9.98
CA ARG A 129 13.23 6.49 -11.42
C ARG A 129 12.33 5.36 -11.87
N CYS A 130 11.54 5.61 -12.92
CA CYS A 130 10.60 4.63 -13.47
C CYS A 130 11.27 3.36 -14.03
N ASP A 131 12.49 3.47 -14.55
CA ASP A 131 13.26 2.31 -15.06
C ASP A 131 13.63 1.33 -13.92
N ILE A 132 14.08 1.83 -12.76
CA ILE A 132 14.39 1.00 -11.59
C ILE A 132 13.14 0.29 -11.06
N ILE A 133 12.02 1.01 -11.01
CA ILE A 133 10.75 0.42 -10.58
C ILE A 133 10.28 -0.65 -11.57
N ALA A 134 10.38 -0.39 -12.87
CA ALA A 134 10.00 -1.35 -13.90
C ALA A 134 10.84 -2.65 -13.81
N GLU A 135 12.16 -2.54 -13.59
CA GLU A 135 13.02 -3.69 -13.32
C GLU A 135 12.58 -4.46 -12.08
N GLY A 136 12.29 -3.76 -10.97
CA GLY A 136 11.82 -4.38 -9.74
C GLY A 136 10.47 -5.09 -9.90
N ILE A 137 9.55 -4.52 -10.67
CA ILE A 137 8.26 -5.14 -11.00
C ILE A 137 8.48 -6.43 -11.80
N VAL A 138 9.27 -6.37 -12.88
CA VAL A 138 9.55 -7.54 -13.74
C VAL A 138 10.22 -8.66 -12.94
N GLU A 139 11.21 -8.34 -12.12
CA GLU A 139 11.90 -9.29 -11.26
C GLU A 139 10.94 -9.97 -10.28
N ALA A 140 10.14 -9.16 -9.56
CA ALA A 140 9.19 -9.64 -8.58
C ALA A 140 8.09 -10.52 -9.21
N VAL A 141 7.53 -10.11 -10.35
CA VAL A 141 6.49 -10.87 -11.06
C VAL A 141 7.01 -12.22 -11.54
N ASN A 142 8.25 -12.27 -12.07
CA ASN A 142 8.88 -13.50 -12.49
C ASN A 142 9.16 -14.47 -11.32
N GLU A 143 9.69 -13.95 -10.19
CA GLU A 143 9.96 -14.75 -9.00
C GLU A 143 8.71 -15.35 -8.40
N MET A 144 7.64 -14.56 -8.31
CA MET A 144 6.38 -14.96 -7.68
C MET A 144 5.45 -15.74 -8.59
N LYS A 145 5.73 -15.82 -9.89
CA LYS A 145 4.85 -16.41 -10.92
C LYS A 145 3.43 -15.84 -10.79
N LEU A 146 3.33 -14.51 -10.81
CA LEU A 146 2.08 -13.79 -10.63
C LEU A 146 1.04 -14.25 -11.65
N ASP A 147 -0.12 -14.69 -11.16
CA ASP A 147 -1.26 -15.15 -11.97
C ASP A 147 -2.37 -14.08 -12.07
N LYS A 148 -2.21 -12.95 -11.37
CA LYS A 148 -3.20 -11.87 -11.34
C LYS A 148 -2.87 -10.81 -12.39
N PRO A 149 -3.89 -10.23 -13.05
CA PRO A 149 -3.71 -9.14 -14.00
C PRO A 149 -3.00 -7.94 -13.33
N LEU A 150 -2.02 -7.40 -14.04
CA LEU A 150 -1.21 -6.27 -13.58
C LEU A 150 -1.40 -5.06 -14.49
N ILE A 151 -1.88 -3.96 -13.93
CA ILE A 151 -2.04 -2.69 -14.59
C ILE A 151 -0.95 -1.75 -14.10
N VAL A 152 -0.18 -1.14 -14.98
CA VAL A 152 0.93 -0.27 -14.62
C VAL A 152 0.82 1.08 -15.30
N ARG A 153 0.79 2.13 -14.50
CA ARG A 153 0.97 3.50 -14.94
C ARG A 153 2.29 4.04 -14.39
N LEU A 154 3.15 4.46 -15.30
CA LEU A 154 4.41 5.13 -15.01
C LEU A 154 4.39 6.54 -15.59
N GLU A 155 4.86 7.52 -14.83
CA GLU A 155 5.06 8.89 -15.27
C GLU A 155 6.28 9.50 -14.56
N GLY A 156 6.96 10.46 -15.21
CA GLY A 156 8.10 11.17 -14.62
C GLY A 156 9.46 10.69 -15.12
N THR A 157 10.46 10.68 -14.24
CA THR A 157 11.86 10.44 -14.60
C THR A 157 12.06 9.04 -15.20
N ASN A 158 12.68 8.98 -16.40
CA ASN A 158 12.97 7.75 -17.16
C ASN A 158 11.74 6.91 -17.52
N VAL A 159 10.59 7.56 -17.70
CA VAL A 159 9.32 6.87 -18.01
C VAL A 159 9.39 6.04 -19.29
N GLU A 160 9.99 6.56 -20.36
CA GLU A 160 10.08 5.84 -21.64
C GLU A 160 10.93 4.54 -21.49
N ARG A 161 12.03 4.63 -20.76
CA ARG A 161 12.85 3.46 -20.46
C ARG A 161 12.09 2.44 -19.58
N GLY A 162 11.34 2.92 -18.59
CA GLY A 162 10.49 2.06 -17.76
C GLY A 162 9.43 1.33 -18.58
N LYS A 163 8.74 2.01 -19.49
CA LYS A 163 7.76 1.41 -20.40
C LYS A 163 8.40 0.38 -21.33
N GLU A 164 9.60 0.66 -21.86
CA GLU A 164 10.36 -0.26 -22.69
C GLU A 164 10.70 -1.55 -21.93
N ILE A 165 11.16 -1.45 -20.68
CA ILE A 165 11.46 -2.61 -19.82
C ILE A 165 10.21 -3.46 -19.62
N LEU A 166 9.06 -2.84 -19.27
CA LEU A 166 7.81 -3.57 -19.09
C LEU A 166 7.35 -4.26 -20.38
N SER A 167 7.42 -3.58 -21.53
CA SER A 167 6.99 -4.12 -22.82
C SER A 167 7.86 -5.28 -23.29
N ASN A 168 9.16 -5.25 -23.01
CA ASN A 168 10.12 -6.29 -23.39
C ASN A 168 10.20 -7.45 -22.40
N SER A 169 9.48 -7.38 -21.28
CA SER A 169 9.53 -8.39 -20.21
C SER A 169 8.90 -9.74 -20.59
N GLY A 170 8.06 -9.77 -21.61
CA GLY A 170 7.25 -10.93 -21.96
C GLY A 170 6.11 -11.24 -21.01
N LEU A 171 5.84 -10.35 -20.05
CA LEU A 171 4.74 -10.47 -19.09
C LEU A 171 3.47 -9.82 -19.63
N GLU A 172 2.31 -10.34 -19.23
CA GLU A 172 1.00 -9.76 -19.54
C GLU A 172 0.72 -8.54 -18.66
N ILE A 173 1.38 -7.42 -18.95
CA ILE A 173 1.23 -6.15 -18.23
C ILE A 173 0.40 -5.20 -19.08
N VAL A 174 -0.70 -4.69 -18.50
CA VAL A 174 -1.53 -3.67 -19.11
C VAL A 174 -0.97 -2.30 -18.75
N THR A 175 -0.39 -1.60 -19.72
CA THR A 175 0.10 -0.23 -19.50
C THR A 175 -1.03 0.79 -19.61
N ALA A 176 -0.98 1.84 -18.80
CA ALA A 176 -1.94 2.93 -18.82
C ALA A 176 -1.26 4.27 -19.13
N LYS A 177 -1.98 5.15 -19.83
CA LYS A 177 -1.47 6.46 -20.26
C LYS A 177 -1.56 7.51 -19.15
N ASP A 178 -2.62 7.47 -18.36
CA ASP A 178 -2.90 8.41 -17.27
C ASP A 178 -3.62 7.68 -16.11
N LEU A 179 -3.93 8.40 -15.04
CA LEU A 179 -4.55 7.82 -13.85
C LEU A 179 -5.98 7.35 -14.11
N GLU A 180 -6.74 8.08 -14.95
CA GLU A 180 -8.11 7.71 -15.29
C GLU A 180 -8.16 6.42 -16.13
N ASP A 181 -7.35 6.34 -17.17
CA ASP A 181 -7.17 5.15 -18.00
C ASP A 181 -6.71 3.93 -17.18
N ALA A 182 -5.81 4.15 -16.20
CA ALA A 182 -5.37 3.11 -15.29
C ALA A 182 -6.51 2.55 -14.43
N ALA A 183 -7.32 3.43 -13.84
CA ALA A 183 -8.46 3.04 -13.04
C ALA A 183 -9.54 2.35 -13.88
N GLU A 184 -9.87 2.85 -15.06
CA GLU A 184 -10.86 2.24 -15.96
C GLU A 184 -10.45 0.83 -16.39
N LYS A 185 -9.19 0.65 -16.79
CA LYS A 185 -8.65 -0.67 -17.14
C LYS A 185 -8.70 -1.64 -15.97
N ALA A 186 -8.25 -1.19 -14.79
CA ALA A 186 -8.23 -2.01 -13.59
C ALA A 186 -9.65 -2.43 -13.17
N VAL A 187 -10.59 -1.49 -13.11
CA VAL A 187 -11.99 -1.75 -12.76
C VAL A 187 -12.65 -2.68 -13.79
N SER A 188 -12.42 -2.47 -15.09
CA SER A 188 -12.98 -3.32 -16.14
C SER A 188 -12.52 -4.78 -16.06
N ILE A 189 -11.37 -5.03 -15.48
CA ILE A 189 -10.83 -6.40 -15.28
C ILE A 189 -11.46 -7.06 -14.05
N VAL A 190 -11.67 -6.29 -12.98
CA VAL A 190 -12.13 -6.82 -11.69
C VAL A 190 -13.64 -7.03 -11.64
N GLU A 191 -14.42 -6.23 -12.37
CA GLU A 191 -15.89 -6.25 -12.34
C GLU A 191 -16.52 -7.05 -13.51
N LYS A 192 -15.68 -7.76 -14.29
CA LYS A 192 -16.13 -8.79 -15.24
C LYS A 192 -16.37 -10.11 -14.53
#